data_9df2cf3ede977bcf92b372bc3e7d53d4
#
_entry.id   9df2cf3ede977bcf92b372bc3e7d53d4
#
_cell.length_a   1.000
_cell.length_b   1.000
_cell.length_c   1.000
_cell.angle_alpha   90.00
_cell.angle_beta   90.00
_cell.angle_gamma   90.00
#
_symmetry.space_group_name_H-M   'P 1'
#
loop_
_entity.id
_entity.type
_entity.pdbx_description
1 polymer ?
#
loop_
_entity_poly.entity_id
_entity_poly.type
_entity_poly.pdbx_seq_one_letter_code
_entity_poly.pdbx_strand_id
1 'polypeptide(L)'
;VNDTRKNFILLLLITTGIFSSFSLLAHGVDDVTKQFLEANEGSAIFPFIYIGAKHMLTGYDHLLFLVGVVFFLFRSKDVLLYVSLFTLGHSLTLLYGVFSQIEINPYIIDAIIGLSVVYKGFDNLGGFQRLFNYQPNTKIAVTVFGLFHGFGLATKIQEFQLPSNGLVSNIISFNLGVEIGQLLALAMVLIVLSFWRKHSSYLSFATLTNTGLISAGFMLIGLQLTGYFIS
;
A
#
# COMPACT_ATOMS: atom_id res chain seq x y z
N VAL A 1 28.61 17.48 -16.27
CA VAL A 1 27.65 16.62 -17.03
C VAL A 1 27.92 15.14 -16.76
N ASN A 2 29.17 14.73 -16.54
CA ASN A 2 29.54 13.32 -16.33
C ASN A 2 29.19 12.79 -14.92
N ASP A 3 29.30 13.60 -13.88
CA ASP A 3 29.03 13.21 -12.50
C ASP A 3 27.52 13.02 -12.21
N THR A 4 26.70 13.87 -12.79
CA THR A 4 25.22 13.75 -12.63
C THR A 4 24.71 12.47 -13.27
N ARG A 5 25.26 12.07 -14.41
CA ARG A 5 24.91 10.82 -15.11
C ARG A 5 25.37 9.58 -14.35
N LYS A 6 26.58 9.61 -13.78
CA LYS A 6 27.10 8.53 -12.94
C LYS A 6 26.28 8.36 -11.66
N ASN A 7 25.94 9.46 -11.00
CA ASN A 7 25.12 9.44 -9.80
C ASN A 7 23.68 8.95 -10.08
N PHE A 8 23.14 9.28 -11.27
CA PHE A 8 21.83 8.77 -11.71
C PHE A 8 21.85 7.27 -11.96
N ILE A 9 22.88 6.76 -12.67
CA ILE A 9 23.05 5.33 -12.94
C ILE A 9 23.27 4.56 -11.62
N LEU A 10 24.09 5.10 -10.72
CA LEU A 10 24.34 4.50 -9.42
C LEU A 10 23.05 4.45 -8.56
N LEU A 11 22.27 5.51 -8.56
CA LEU A 11 20.97 5.55 -7.87
C LEU A 11 19.99 4.54 -8.47
N LEU A 12 19.95 4.42 -9.80
CA LEU A 12 19.13 3.43 -10.52
C LEU A 12 19.56 2.00 -10.19
N LEU A 13 20.86 1.72 -10.12
CA LEU A 13 21.41 0.40 -9.78
C LEU A 13 21.16 0.06 -8.30
N ILE A 14 21.28 1.04 -7.39
CA ILE A 14 21.00 0.86 -5.98
C ILE A 14 19.50 0.60 -5.77
N THR A 15 18.62 1.37 -6.42
CA THR A 15 17.18 1.17 -6.32
C THR A 15 16.74 -0.16 -6.93
N THR A 16 17.25 -0.54 -8.11
CA THR A 16 16.97 -1.87 -8.70
C THR A 16 17.55 -3.00 -7.85
N GLY A 17 18.74 -2.85 -7.28
CA GLY A 17 19.37 -3.84 -6.39
C GLY A 17 18.60 -4.03 -5.08
N ILE A 18 18.12 -2.94 -4.48
CA ILE A 18 17.27 -2.99 -3.28
C ILE A 18 15.93 -3.65 -3.62
N PHE A 19 15.28 -3.29 -4.73
CA PHE A 19 14.00 -3.88 -5.13
C PHE A 19 14.11 -5.36 -5.52
N SER A 20 15.19 -5.80 -6.15
CA SER A 20 15.36 -7.23 -6.49
C SER A 20 15.57 -8.11 -5.26
N SER A 21 16.13 -7.59 -4.18
CA SER A 21 16.30 -8.30 -2.91
C SER A 21 14.97 -8.42 -2.12
N PHE A 22 14.00 -7.56 -2.38
CA PHE A 22 12.69 -7.56 -1.72
C PHE A 22 11.64 -8.43 -2.42
N SER A 23 11.88 -8.87 -3.66
CA SER A 23 10.91 -9.64 -4.46
C SER A 23 10.55 -11.02 -3.88
N LEU A 24 11.35 -11.56 -2.97
CA LEU A 24 11.13 -12.86 -2.34
C LEU A 24 10.29 -12.82 -1.05
N LEU A 25 9.98 -11.62 -0.52
CA LEU A 25 9.26 -11.47 0.75
C LEU A 25 7.92 -10.74 0.61
N ALA A 26 7.47 -10.51 -0.61
CA ALA A 26 6.60 -9.38 -0.90
C ALA A 26 5.09 -9.59 -0.76
N HIS A 27 4.53 -10.77 -0.76
CA HIS A 27 3.08 -10.95 -0.90
C HIS A 27 2.49 -12.14 -0.15
N GLY A 28 2.93 -12.39 1.06
CA GLY A 28 2.32 -13.42 1.89
C GLY A 28 2.41 -13.07 3.36
N VAL A 29 1.38 -13.42 4.12
CA VAL A 29 1.55 -13.69 5.53
C VAL A 29 2.61 -14.79 5.60
N ASP A 30 3.72 -14.59 6.34
CA ASP A 30 4.77 -15.60 6.44
C ASP A 30 4.21 -16.93 6.96
N ASP A 31 4.84 -18.05 6.59
CA ASP A 31 4.36 -19.39 6.92
C ASP A 31 4.13 -19.59 8.42
N VAL A 32 4.91 -18.96 9.28
CA VAL A 32 4.75 -19.01 10.74
C VAL A 32 3.45 -18.34 11.17
N THR A 33 3.17 -17.17 10.58
CA THR A 33 1.92 -16.43 10.83
C THR A 33 0.73 -17.20 10.29
N LYS A 34 0.83 -17.84 9.11
CA LYS A 34 -0.19 -18.70 8.54
C LYS A 34 -0.52 -19.87 9.45
N GLN A 35 0.49 -20.64 9.86
CA GLN A 35 0.31 -21.75 10.80
C GLN A 35 -0.31 -21.31 12.11
N PHE A 36 0.08 -20.15 12.63
CA PHE A 36 -0.53 -19.59 13.84
C PHE A 36 -2.02 -19.28 13.63
N LEU A 37 -2.39 -18.67 12.50
CA LEU A 37 -3.77 -18.31 12.17
C LEU A 37 -4.65 -19.54 12.05
N GLU A 38 -4.17 -20.60 11.37
CA GLU A 38 -4.87 -21.86 11.14
C GLU A 38 -5.00 -22.72 12.42
N ALA A 39 -3.99 -22.70 13.30
CA ALA A 39 -3.98 -23.46 14.53
C ALA A 39 -4.73 -22.81 15.69
N ASN A 40 -5.12 -21.52 15.54
CA ASN A 40 -5.73 -20.79 16.64
C ASN A 40 -7.24 -21.03 16.71
N GLU A 41 -7.67 -21.88 17.65
CA GLU A 41 -9.09 -22.10 17.96
C GLU A 41 -9.60 -21.03 18.94
N GLY A 42 -10.48 -20.14 18.47
CA GLY A 42 -11.12 -19.11 19.30
C GLY A 42 -10.63 -17.69 19.07
N SER A 43 -10.92 -16.80 20.01
CA SER A 43 -10.58 -15.37 19.91
C SER A 43 -9.15 -15.10 20.36
N ALA A 44 -8.32 -14.56 19.45
CA ALA A 44 -6.92 -14.19 19.70
C ALA A 44 -6.68 -12.70 19.39
N ILE A 45 -7.30 -11.81 20.15
CA ILE A 45 -7.37 -10.37 19.90
C ILE A 45 -5.98 -9.76 19.67
N PHE A 46 -5.06 -9.87 20.61
CA PHE A 46 -3.74 -9.24 20.52
C PHE A 46 -2.87 -9.76 19.37
N PRO A 47 -2.79 -11.08 19.12
CA PRO A 47 -2.09 -11.60 17.94
C PRO A 47 -2.65 -11.07 16.63
N PHE A 48 -3.97 -11.00 16.47
CA PHE A 48 -4.58 -10.47 15.24
C PHE A 48 -4.34 -8.96 15.07
N ILE A 49 -4.35 -8.15 16.15
CA ILE A 49 -3.93 -6.75 16.11
C ILE A 49 -2.46 -6.66 15.63
N TYR A 50 -1.57 -7.46 16.19
CA TYR A 50 -0.16 -7.46 15.80
C TYR A 50 0.03 -7.82 14.32
N ILE A 51 -0.66 -8.85 13.83
CA ILE A 51 -0.57 -9.29 12.44
C ILE A 51 -1.10 -8.20 11.49
N GLY A 52 -2.23 -7.57 11.83
CA GLY A 52 -2.77 -6.46 11.05
C GLY A 52 -1.82 -5.26 10.99
N ALA A 53 -1.22 -4.88 12.13
CA ALA A 53 -0.23 -3.81 12.16
C ALA A 53 1.04 -4.17 11.38
N LYS A 54 1.54 -5.40 11.52
CA LYS A 54 2.68 -5.92 10.77
C LYS A 54 2.41 -5.86 9.27
N HIS A 55 1.25 -6.34 8.80
CA HIS A 55 0.85 -6.30 7.40
C HIS A 55 0.96 -4.88 6.82
N MET A 56 0.41 -3.90 7.52
CA MET A 56 0.42 -2.51 7.06
C MET A 56 1.82 -1.88 7.05
N LEU A 57 2.67 -2.24 8.00
CA LEU A 57 4.04 -1.73 8.10
C LEU A 57 5.02 -2.39 7.11
N THR A 58 4.74 -3.63 6.70
CA THR A 58 5.61 -4.39 5.79
C THR A 58 5.11 -4.41 4.35
N GLY A 59 3.84 -4.04 4.10
CA GLY A 59 3.26 -3.90 2.78
C GLY A 59 3.82 -2.67 2.05
N TYR A 60 4.83 -2.86 1.20
CA TYR A 60 5.46 -1.75 0.47
C TYR A 60 4.52 -1.09 -0.54
N ASP A 61 3.54 -1.78 -1.07
CA ASP A 61 2.46 -1.23 -1.89
C ASP A 61 1.68 -0.15 -1.14
N HIS A 62 1.29 -0.44 0.12
CA HIS A 62 0.65 0.51 1.02
C HIS A 62 1.56 1.69 1.35
N LEU A 63 2.85 1.42 1.64
CA LEU A 63 3.82 2.47 1.96
C LEU A 63 4.10 3.38 0.76
N LEU A 64 4.26 2.82 -0.45
CA LEU A 64 4.45 3.59 -1.68
C LEU A 64 3.23 4.46 -1.99
N PHE A 65 2.03 3.90 -1.87
CA PHE A 65 0.80 4.66 -2.05
C PHE A 65 0.67 5.78 -1.01
N LEU A 66 0.93 5.48 0.27
CA LEU A 66 0.90 6.45 1.35
C LEU A 66 1.89 7.60 1.12
N VAL A 67 3.14 7.30 0.73
CA VAL A 67 4.14 8.30 0.33
C VAL A 67 3.60 9.17 -0.80
N GLY A 68 3.04 8.57 -1.84
CA GLY A 68 2.44 9.28 -2.95
C GLY A 68 1.31 10.21 -2.51
N VAL A 69 0.40 9.75 -1.65
CA VAL A 69 -0.73 10.54 -1.15
C VAL A 69 -0.27 11.74 -0.33
N VAL A 70 0.68 11.54 0.59
CA VAL A 70 1.08 12.62 1.51
C VAL A 70 2.18 13.51 0.96
N PHE A 71 2.77 13.17 -0.20
CA PHE A 71 3.94 13.89 -0.75
C PHE A 71 3.71 15.40 -0.81
N PHE A 72 2.62 15.86 -1.38
CA PHE A 72 2.28 17.29 -1.48
C PHE A 72 1.22 17.75 -0.47
N LEU A 73 0.87 16.94 0.53
CA LEU A 73 -0.02 17.35 1.61
C LEU A 73 0.79 17.98 2.76
N PHE A 74 0.68 19.28 2.92
CA PHE A 74 1.41 20.03 3.94
C PHE A 74 0.59 20.28 5.21
N ARG A 75 -0.73 20.22 5.11
CA ARG A 75 -1.62 20.48 6.25
C ARG A 75 -2.00 19.16 6.92
N SER A 76 -1.78 19.05 8.22
CA SER A 76 -2.11 17.84 9.00
C SER A 76 -3.59 17.43 8.86
N LYS A 77 -4.50 18.40 8.76
CA LYS A 77 -5.94 18.13 8.56
C LYS A 77 -6.21 17.42 7.23
N ASP A 78 -5.53 17.84 6.15
CA ASP A 78 -5.68 17.20 4.84
C ASP A 78 -5.09 15.79 4.88
N VAL A 79 -3.93 15.62 5.48
CA VAL A 79 -3.30 14.30 5.66
C VAL A 79 -4.25 13.35 6.40
N LEU A 80 -4.79 13.77 7.55
CA LEU A 80 -5.73 12.95 8.32
C LEU A 80 -6.97 12.62 7.49
N LEU A 81 -7.54 13.59 6.78
CA LEU A 81 -8.72 13.37 5.94
C LEU A 81 -8.47 12.30 4.87
N TYR A 82 -7.38 12.41 4.10
CA TYR A 82 -7.08 11.46 3.02
C TYR A 82 -6.77 10.05 3.57
N VAL A 83 -6.03 9.98 4.66
CA VAL A 83 -5.72 8.70 5.32
C VAL A 83 -7.00 8.07 5.87
N SER A 84 -7.88 8.84 6.53
CA SER A 84 -9.16 8.34 7.04
C SER A 84 -10.07 7.84 5.91
N LEU A 85 -10.12 8.54 4.77
CA LEU A 85 -10.91 8.12 3.61
C LEU A 85 -10.40 6.79 3.03
N PHE A 86 -9.08 6.62 2.96
CA PHE A 86 -8.46 5.36 2.55
C PHE A 86 -8.82 4.24 3.53
N THR A 87 -8.60 4.47 4.83
CA THR A 87 -8.89 3.49 5.90
C THR A 87 -10.35 3.08 5.89
N LEU A 88 -11.27 4.05 5.72
CA LEU A 88 -12.70 3.76 5.64
C LEU A 88 -13.01 2.81 4.48
N GLY A 89 -12.50 3.11 3.27
CA GLY A 89 -12.68 2.24 2.11
C GLY A 89 -12.09 0.85 2.35
N HIS A 90 -10.87 0.78 2.87
CA HIS A 90 -10.16 -0.45 3.17
C HIS A 90 -10.93 -1.32 4.19
N SER A 91 -11.32 -0.74 5.32
CA SER A 91 -12.02 -1.46 6.39
C SER A 91 -13.39 -1.99 5.93
N LEU A 92 -14.14 -1.18 5.15
CA LEU A 92 -15.43 -1.59 4.63
C LEU A 92 -15.32 -2.84 3.75
N THR A 93 -14.40 -2.85 2.80
CA THR A 93 -14.26 -3.97 1.86
C THR A 93 -13.53 -5.16 2.45
N LEU A 94 -12.61 -4.96 3.39
CA LEU A 94 -12.02 -6.03 4.16
C LEU A 94 -13.10 -6.83 4.91
N LEU A 95 -13.91 -6.13 5.72
CA LEU A 95 -14.97 -6.78 6.50
C LEU A 95 -16.03 -7.40 5.58
N TYR A 96 -16.49 -6.64 4.58
CA TYR A 96 -17.48 -7.12 3.63
C TYR A 96 -16.97 -8.34 2.84
N GLY A 97 -15.74 -8.30 2.32
CA GLY A 97 -15.15 -9.38 1.54
C GLY A 97 -15.01 -10.67 2.35
N VAL A 98 -14.51 -10.57 3.60
CA VAL A 98 -14.32 -11.74 4.46
C VAL A 98 -15.68 -12.33 4.89
N PHE A 99 -16.61 -11.51 5.37
CA PHE A 99 -17.90 -12.02 5.87
C PHE A 99 -18.84 -12.49 4.76
N SER A 100 -18.75 -11.91 3.57
CA SER A 100 -19.55 -12.33 2.40
C SER A 100 -18.87 -13.40 1.56
N GLN A 101 -17.67 -13.83 1.95
CA GLN A 101 -16.88 -14.85 1.24
C GLN A 101 -16.71 -14.53 -0.26
N ILE A 102 -16.40 -13.26 -0.56
CA ILE A 102 -16.21 -12.81 -1.94
C ILE A 102 -14.82 -13.23 -2.40
N GLU A 103 -14.79 -14.16 -3.35
CA GLU A 103 -13.56 -14.60 -4.00
C GLU A 103 -13.27 -13.73 -5.22
N ILE A 104 -12.14 -13.04 -5.21
CA ILE A 104 -11.64 -12.26 -6.33
C ILE A 104 -10.22 -12.76 -6.61
N ASN A 105 -9.85 -12.82 -7.89
CA ASN A 105 -8.48 -13.20 -8.23
C ASN A 105 -7.46 -12.24 -7.61
N PRO A 106 -6.56 -12.73 -6.74
CA PRO A 106 -5.63 -11.87 -5.99
C PRO A 106 -4.68 -11.09 -6.91
N TYR A 107 -4.23 -11.69 -8.02
CA TYR A 107 -3.34 -11.04 -8.97
C TYR A 107 -3.97 -9.80 -9.61
N ILE A 108 -5.27 -9.86 -9.93
CA ILE A 108 -5.97 -8.72 -10.53
C ILE A 108 -6.10 -7.59 -9.51
N ILE A 109 -6.48 -7.90 -8.28
CA ILE A 109 -6.60 -6.88 -7.22
C ILE A 109 -5.24 -6.26 -6.92
N ASP A 110 -4.19 -7.07 -6.77
CA ASP A 110 -2.84 -6.57 -6.50
C ASP A 110 -2.30 -5.73 -7.67
N ALA A 111 -2.67 -6.04 -8.93
CA ALA A 111 -2.36 -5.18 -10.08
C ALA A 111 -3.09 -3.82 -9.99
N ILE A 112 -4.36 -3.78 -9.54
CA ILE A 112 -5.08 -2.52 -9.29
C ILE A 112 -4.45 -1.74 -8.13
N ILE A 113 -3.96 -2.42 -7.10
CA ILE A 113 -3.19 -1.81 -6.02
C ILE A 113 -1.92 -1.15 -6.58
N GLY A 114 -1.16 -1.84 -7.44
CA GLY A 114 -0.03 -1.26 -8.16
C GLY A 114 -0.42 -0.03 -9.00
N LEU A 115 -1.58 -0.09 -9.67
CA LEU A 115 -2.11 1.03 -10.44
C LEU A 115 -2.43 2.25 -9.56
N SER A 116 -2.81 2.07 -8.30
CA SER A 116 -3.04 3.19 -7.37
C SER A 116 -1.78 4.02 -7.12
N VAL A 117 -0.61 3.34 -7.08
CA VAL A 117 0.70 4.00 -6.94
C VAL A 117 1.04 4.77 -8.21
N VAL A 118 0.84 4.17 -9.40
CA VAL A 118 1.02 4.84 -10.70
C VAL A 118 0.13 6.07 -10.79
N TYR A 119 -1.17 5.90 -10.48
CA TYR A 119 -2.14 6.98 -10.49
C TYR A 119 -1.69 8.15 -9.63
N LYS A 120 -1.25 7.87 -8.40
CA LYS A 120 -0.88 8.93 -7.47
C LYS A 120 0.43 9.64 -7.86
N GLY A 121 1.42 8.93 -8.37
CA GLY A 121 2.63 9.53 -8.94
C GLY A 121 2.31 10.41 -10.14
N PHE A 122 1.43 9.96 -11.04
CA PHE A 122 0.98 10.72 -12.21
C PHE A 122 0.18 11.98 -11.82
N ASP A 123 -0.73 11.86 -10.84
CA ASP A 123 -1.49 12.97 -10.26
C ASP A 123 -0.54 14.04 -9.67
N ASN A 124 0.44 13.62 -8.88
CA ASN A 124 1.43 14.49 -8.27
C ASN A 124 2.29 15.26 -9.29
N LEU A 125 2.52 14.68 -10.46
CA LEU A 125 3.21 15.35 -11.57
C LEU A 125 2.31 16.28 -12.38
N GLY A 126 1.02 16.40 -12.04
CA GLY A 126 0.04 17.17 -12.80
C GLY A 126 -0.30 16.56 -14.15
N GLY A 127 -0.11 15.24 -14.31
CA GLY A 127 -0.31 14.53 -15.56
C GLY A 127 -1.75 14.61 -16.07
N PHE A 128 -2.74 14.49 -15.19
CA PHE A 128 -4.15 14.60 -15.56
C PHE A 128 -4.48 15.99 -16.14
N GLN A 129 -4.03 17.05 -15.47
CA GLN A 129 -4.27 18.40 -15.94
C GLN A 129 -3.58 18.70 -17.28
N ARG A 130 -2.34 18.18 -17.46
CA ARG A 130 -1.56 18.43 -18.68
C ARG A 130 -2.08 17.67 -19.90
N LEU A 131 -2.49 16.39 -19.72
CA LEU A 131 -2.88 15.53 -20.85
C LEU A 131 -4.38 15.59 -21.14
N PHE A 132 -5.22 15.73 -20.10
CA PHE A 132 -6.67 15.62 -20.23
C PHE A 132 -7.40 16.93 -19.92
N ASN A 133 -6.67 17.99 -19.53
CA ASN A 133 -7.24 19.26 -19.04
C ASN A 133 -8.32 19.06 -17.93
N TYR A 134 -8.12 18.02 -17.10
CA TYR A 134 -9.03 17.61 -16.04
C TYR A 134 -8.24 17.20 -14.81
N GLN A 135 -8.70 17.59 -13.64
CA GLN A 135 -8.11 17.18 -12.36
C GLN A 135 -9.10 16.28 -11.61
N PRO A 136 -8.81 14.98 -11.45
CA PRO A 136 -9.67 14.08 -10.70
C PRO A 136 -9.79 14.50 -9.22
N ASN A 137 -10.94 14.21 -8.62
CA ASN A 137 -11.12 14.41 -7.20
C ASN A 137 -10.30 13.39 -6.40
N THR A 138 -9.18 13.83 -5.85
CA THR A 138 -8.24 12.97 -5.12
C THR A 138 -8.89 12.27 -3.92
N LYS A 139 -9.88 12.87 -3.26
CA LYS A 139 -10.60 12.25 -2.13
C LYS A 139 -11.37 11.01 -2.60
N ILE A 140 -12.08 11.12 -3.73
CA ILE A 140 -12.80 9.99 -4.33
C ILE A 140 -11.81 8.92 -4.75
N ALA A 141 -10.73 9.28 -5.44
CA ALA A 141 -9.71 8.34 -5.89
C ALA A 141 -9.10 7.55 -4.72
N VAL A 142 -8.71 8.24 -3.64
CA VAL A 142 -8.12 7.62 -2.45
C VAL A 142 -9.10 6.66 -1.77
N THR A 143 -10.39 7.04 -1.68
CA THR A 143 -11.43 6.14 -1.13
C THR A 143 -11.62 4.90 -2.00
N VAL A 144 -11.70 5.07 -3.32
CA VAL A 144 -11.85 3.96 -4.27
C VAL A 144 -10.64 3.02 -4.20
N PHE A 145 -9.42 3.55 -4.14
CA PHE A 145 -8.24 2.71 -3.97
C PHE A 145 -8.22 2.01 -2.60
N GLY A 146 -8.71 2.67 -1.54
CA GLY A 146 -8.91 2.01 -0.25
C GLY A 146 -9.83 0.79 -0.36
N LEU A 147 -10.95 0.88 -1.11
CA LEU A 147 -11.84 -0.26 -1.35
C LEU A 147 -11.09 -1.42 -2.02
N PHE A 148 -10.28 -1.18 -3.04
CA PHE A 148 -9.51 -2.25 -3.69
C PHE A 148 -8.46 -2.87 -2.76
N HIS A 149 -7.76 -2.06 -1.97
CA HIS A 149 -6.78 -2.56 -1.00
C HIS A 149 -7.43 -3.47 0.05
N GLY A 150 -8.63 -3.11 0.54
CA GLY A 150 -9.38 -3.93 1.48
C GLY A 150 -9.83 -5.26 0.89
N PHE A 151 -10.27 -5.28 -0.37
CA PHE A 151 -10.58 -6.53 -1.08
C PHE A 151 -9.34 -7.41 -1.28
N GLY A 152 -8.19 -6.83 -1.64
CA GLY A 152 -6.94 -7.58 -1.79
C GLY A 152 -6.56 -8.31 -0.51
N LEU A 153 -6.70 -7.64 0.63
CA LEU A 153 -6.45 -8.26 1.92
C LEU A 153 -7.52 -9.27 2.30
N ALA A 154 -8.81 -9.01 2.03
CA ALA A 154 -9.90 -9.94 2.28
C ALA A 154 -9.69 -11.27 1.55
N THR A 155 -9.29 -11.22 0.28
CA THR A 155 -8.97 -12.41 -0.52
C THR A 155 -7.85 -13.22 0.12
N LYS A 156 -6.75 -12.57 0.52
CA LYS A 156 -5.60 -13.25 1.16
C LYS A 156 -5.97 -13.87 2.50
N ILE A 157 -6.82 -13.23 3.30
CA ILE A 157 -7.30 -13.79 4.57
C ILE A 157 -8.18 -15.01 4.34
N GLN A 158 -8.96 -15.03 3.26
CA GLN A 158 -9.83 -16.17 2.92
C GLN A 158 -9.05 -17.40 2.44
N GLU A 159 -7.83 -17.22 1.90
CA GLU A 159 -6.93 -18.32 1.59
C GLU A 159 -6.47 -19.10 2.84
N PHE A 160 -6.59 -18.49 4.02
CA PHE A 160 -6.35 -19.16 5.29
C PHE A 160 -7.65 -19.80 5.77
N GLN A 161 -7.60 -21.07 6.11
CA GLN A 161 -8.74 -21.80 6.68
C GLN A 161 -8.95 -21.37 8.15
N LEU A 162 -9.40 -20.13 8.35
CA LEU A 162 -9.64 -19.63 9.71
C LEU A 162 -10.79 -20.36 10.37
N PRO A 163 -10.62 -20.85 11.63
CA PRO A 163 -11.70 -21.42 12.38
C PRO A 163 -12.88 -20.47 12.53
N SER A 164 -14.09 -20.97 12.35
CA SER A 164 -15.32 -20.16 12.49
C SER A 164 -15.52 -19.64 13.93
N ASN A 165 -14.99 -20.36 14.91
CA ASN A 165 -15.03 -19.93 16.31
C ASN A 165 -14.08 -18.75 16.53
N GLY A 166 -14.63 -17.61 16.93
CA GLY A 166 -13.85 -16.38 17.15
C GLY A 166 -13.53 -15.58 15.88
N LEU A 167 -13.98 -16.00 14.69
CA LEU A 167 -13.68 -15.34 13.41
C LEU A 167 -14.00 -13.83 13.43
N VAL A 168 -15.19 -13.46 13.89
CA VAL A 168 -15.63 -12.06 13.92
C VAL A 168 -14.70 -11.21 14.77
N SER A 169 -14.38 -11.65 15.99
CA SER A 169 -13.49 -10.91 16.89
C SER A 169 -12.06 -10.82 16.34
N ASN A 170 -11.59 -11.89 15.71
CA ASN A 170 -10.26 -11.94 15.09
C ASN A 170 -10.14 -11.00 13.91
N ILE A 171 -11.13 -10.97 13.00
CA ILE A 171 -11.10 -10.06 11.83
C ILE A 171 -11.25 -8.60 12.25
N ILE A 172 -12.09 -8.29 13.23
CA ILE A 172 -12.19 -6.92 13.78
C ILE A 172 -10.87 -6.52 14.43
N SER A 173 -10.25 -7.40 15.20
CA SER A 173 -8.95 -7.15 15.83
C SER A 173 -7.83 -6.95 14.80
N PHE A 174 -7.84 -7.74 13.73
CA PHE A 174 -6.93 -7.58 12.62
C PHE A 174 -7.10 -6.21 11.95
N ASN A 175 -8.35 -5.81 11.65
CA ASN A 175 -8.62 -4.49 11.06
C ASN A 175 -8.18 -3.34 11.98
N LEU A 176 -8.39 -3.46 13.29
CA LEU A 176 -7.85 -2.49 14.27
C LEU A 176 -6.33 -2.44 14.21
N GLY A 177 -5.68 -3.60 14.05
CA GLY A 177 -4.23 -3.67 13.84
C GLY A 177 -3.77 -2.94 12.57
N VAL A 178 -4.47 -3.11 11.46
CA VAL A 178 -4.22 -2.38 10.20
C VAL A 178 -4.29 -0.87 10.42
N GLU A 179 -5.30 -0.38 11.14
CA GLU A 179 -5.42 1.06 11.45
C GLU A 179 -4.25 1.57 12.30
N ILE A 180 -3.86 0.83 13.34
CA ILE A 180 -2.69 1.15 14.16
C ILE A 180 -1.41 1.17 13.31
N GLY A 181 -1.21 0.13 12.49
CA GLY A 181 -0.06 0.05 11.58
C GLY A 181 -0.01 1.20 10.59
N GLN A 182 -1.16 1.60 10.04
CA GLN A 182 -1.27 2.74 9.13
C GLN A 182 -0.91 4.07 9.82
N LEU A 183 -1.34 4.29 11.04
CA LEU A 183 -0.97 5.50 11.80
C LEU A 183 0.54 5.53 12.09
N LEU A 184 1.14 4.38 12.42
CA LEU A 184 2.59 4.27 12.62
C LEU A 184 3.37 4.50 11.31
N ALA A 185 2.93 3.88 10.20
CA ALA A 185 3.54 4.11 8.89
C ALA A 185 3.44 5.58 8.48
N LEU A 186 2.26 6.19 8.67
CA LEU A 186 2.04 7.61 8.41
C LEU A 186 2.97 8.49 9.23
N ALA A 187 3.10 8.22 10.54
CA ALA A 187 4.01 8.97 11.41
C ALA A 187 5.47 8.88 10.91
N MET A 188 5.95 7.68 10.56
CA MET A 188 7.30 7.51 10.01
C MET A 188 7.49 8.28 8.69
N VAL A 189 6.57 8.14 7.75
CA VAL A 189 6.63 8.85 6.46
C VAL A 189 6.61 10.37 6.66
N LEU A 190 5.73 10.88 7.53
CA LEU A 190 5.65 12.31 7.82
C LEU A 190 6.90 12.85 8.51
N ILE A 191 7.52 12.09 9.40
CA ILE A 191 8.79 12.48 10.03
C ILE A 191 9.86 12.65 8.94
N VAL A 192 10.06 11.63 8.10
CA VAL A 192 11.04 11.67 7.00
C VAL A 192 10.77 12.84 6.05
N LEU A 193 9.52 12.97 5.58
CA LEU A 193 9.15 14.07 4.67
C LEU A 193 9.27 15.43 5.33
N SER A 194 8.97 15.58 6.62
CA SER A 194 9.07 16.85 7.33
C SER A 194 10.52 17.34 7.42
N PHE A 195 11.47 16.44 7.61
CA PHE A 195 12.90 16.78 7.55
C PHE A 195 13.30 17.15 6.12
N TRP A 196 12.92 16.34 5.12
CA TRP A 196 13.31 16.60 3.75
C TRP A 196 12.67 17.87 3.17
N ARG A 197 11.42 18.18 3.52
CA ARG A 197 10.70 19.41 3.12
C ARG A 197 11.38 20.71 3.54
N LYS A 198 12.27 20.68 4.53
CA LYS A 198 13.07 21.83 4.95
C LYS A 198 14.24 22.13 4.00
N HIS A 199 14.61 21.19 3.12
CA HIS A 199 15.72 21.33 2.19
C HIS A 199 15.23 21.72 0.80
N SER A 200 16.00 22.54 0.09
CA SER A 200 15.72 22.95 -1.30
C SER A 200 15.64 21.76 -2.27
N SER A 201 16.34 20.67 -1.94
CA SER A 201 16.30 19.40 -2.70
C SER A 201 14.90 18.78 -2.79
N TYR A 202 14.01 19.04 -1.86
CA TYR A 202 12.68 18.44 -1.85
C TYR A 202 11.90 18.69 -3.14
N LEU A 203 11.74 19.96 -3.53
CA LEU A 203 11.05 20.32 -4.77
C LEU A 203 11.88 20.00 -6.02
N SER A 204 13.21 20.12 -5.94
CA SER A 204 14.11 19.78 -7.05
C SER A 204 14.04 18.29 -7.42
N PHE A 205 13.85 17.39 -6.44
CA PHE A 205 13.71 15.96 -6.67
C PHE A 205 12.26 15.46 -6.73
N ALA A 206 11.26 16.34 -6.62
CA ALA A 206 9.86 15.95 -6.64
C ALA A 206 9.48 15.18 -7.92
N THR A 207 9.95 15.63 -9.10
CA THR A 207 9.72 14.93 -10.37
C THR A 207 10.36 13.55 -10.35
N LEU A 208 11.62 13.43 -9.94
CA LEU A 208 12.33 12.14 -9.86
C LEU A 208 11.63 11.16 -8.91
N THR A 209 11.24 11.64 -7.73
CA THR A 209 10.55 10.81 -6.74
C THR A 209 9.20 10.30 -7.25
N ASN A 210 8.39 11.16 -7.85
CA ASN A 210 7.08 10.75 -8.36
C ASN A 210 7.20 9.89 -9.63
N THR A 211 8.22 10.10 -10.48
CA THR A 211 8.55 9.18 -11.58
C THR A 211 8.99 7.82 -11.03
N GLY A 212 9.76 7.80 -9.95
CA GLY A 212 10.13 6.57 -9.24
C GLY A 212 8.92 5.82 -8.70
N LEU A 213 7.94 6.53 -8.12
CA LEU A 213 6.67 5.93 -7.69
C LEU A 213 5.90 5.31 -8.87
N ILE A 214 5.81 6.00 -10.01
CA ILE A 214 5.18 5.48 -11.23
C ILE A 214 5.89 4.21 -11.69
N SER A 215 7.22 4.22 -11.74
CA SER A 215 8.01 3.05 -12.14
C SER A 215 7.81 1.87 -11.20
N ALA A 216 7.82 2.11 -9.89
CA ALA A 216 7.56 1.09 -8.88
C ALA A 216 6.15 0.50 -9.02
N GLY A 217 5.14 1.35 -9.25
CA GLY A 217 3.77 0.91 -9.49
C GLY A 217 3.64 0.03 -10.74
N PHE A 218 4.29 0.40 -11.85
CA PHE A 218 4.32 -0.46 -13.06
C PHE A 218 5.05 -1.77 -12.83
N MET A 219 6.12 -1.79 -12.04
CA MET A 219 6.78 -3.05 -11.64
C MET A 219 5.85 -3.95 -10.85
N LEU A 220 5.09 -3.39 -9.89
CA LEU A 220 4.08 -4.15 -9.13
C LEU A 220 3.02 -4.74 -10.06
N ILE A 221 2.47 -3.94 -10.99
CA ILE A 221 1.50 -4.41 -11.98
C ILE A 221 2.10 -5.55 -12.83
N GLY A 222 3.31 -5.36 -13.34
CA GLY A 222 3.98 -6.36 -14.17
C GLY A 222 4.18 -7.68 -13.45
N LEU A 223 4.62 -7.65 -12.18
CA LEU A 223 4.78 -8.84 -11.35
C LEU A 223 3.43 -9.59 -11.17
N GLN A 224 2.36 -8.88 -10.86
CA GLN A 224 1.05 -9.48 -10.63
C GLN A 224 0.45 -10.05 -11.92
N LEU A 225 0.54 -9.32 -13.04
CA LEU A 225 0.06 -9.83 -14.32
C LEU A 225 0.87 -11.03 -14.80
N THR A 226 2.18 -11.04 -14.58
CA THR A 226 3.02 -12.21 -14.87
C THR A 226 2.56 -13.42 -14.04
N GLY A 227 2.33 -13.24 -12.74
CA GLY A 227 1.78 -14.29 -11.88
C GLY A 227 0.43 -14.81 -12.40
N TYR A 228 -0.46 -13.91 -12.80
CA TYR A 228 -1.79 -14.26 -13.34
C TYR A 228 -1.73 -15.12 -14.61
N PHE A 229 -0.77 -14.88 -15.51
CA PHE A 229 -0.67 -15.64 -16.77
C PHE A 229 0.13 -16.94 -16.67
N ILE A 230 0.88 -17.14 -15.57
CA ILE A 230 1.71 -18.33 -15.36
C ILE A 230 1.05 -19.31 -14.37
N SER A 231 0.17 -18.82 -13.47
CA SER A 231 -0.63 -19.67 -12.56
C SER A 231 -1.75 -20.37 -13.28
#